data_fb6977a4b6ec5abfba281da1b063d31e
#
_entry.id   fb6977a4b6ec5abfba281da1b063d31e
#
_cell.length_a   1.000
_cell.length_b   1.000
_cell.length_c   1.000
_cell.angle_alpha   90.00
_cell.angle_beta   90.00
_cell.angle_gamma   90.00
#
_symmetry.space_group_name_H-M   'P 1'
#
loop_
_entity.id
_entity.type
_entity.pdbx_description
1 polymer ?
#
loop_
_entity_poly.entity_id
_entity_poly.type
_entity_poly.pdbx_seq_one_letter_code
_entity_poly.pdbx_strand_id
1 'polypeptide(L)'
;VACSDNDEPGVKSYEVTVNLTLPEGVDAASVQDLKLVTTKGTVSDTISLNATTAEKITLAQGQYTFSVSGKIKDDATAHVVGTGTADVYANQAVTLALQTVYQSPLVFKAIFTTGGIAGYVKDSYFEIVNNSDEVQYLDGLILSAPTGNQTKANAWQAAGITDRYECGQGTVVAFPGVSGGKEYPLQPGESVVVANDAANHNELANAGNNCPDLSNAEWEIQITNSGDPSYIDHTLSVIFQNNQYMKAFGLG
;
A
#
# COMPACT_ATOMS: atom_id res chain seq x y z
N VAL A 1 42.06 -22.72 48.12
CA VAL A 1 42.24 -21.78 47.03
C VAL A 1 41.19 -22.14 45.95
N ALA A 2 40.12 -21.41 45.92
CA ALA A 2 39.09 -21.53 44.90
C ALA A 2 39.42 -20.52 43.79
N CYS A 3 39.77 -20.96 42.62
CA CYS A 3 39.75 -20.17 41.41
C CYS A 3 38.34 -20.24 40.87
N SER A 4 37.62 -19.13 40.97
CA SER A 4 36.40 -18.89 40.22
C SER A 4 36.77 -18.07 39.00
N ASP A 5 37.19 -18.77 37.93
CA ASP A 5 37.19 -18.19 36.59
C ASP A 5 35.79 -18.39 36.00
N ASN A 6 34.93 -17.43 36.26
CA ASN A 6 33.70 -17.20 35.47
C ASN A 6 34.08 -16.39 34.22
N ASP A 7 34.89 -16.97 33.35
CA ASP A 7 34.98 -16.54 31.95
C ASP A 7 33.82 -17.15 31.18
N GLU A 8 32.64 -16.56 31.30
CA GLU A 8 31.65 -16.70 30.22
C GLU A 8 32.30 -16.08 28.99
N PRO A 9 32.42 -16.80 27.88
CA PRO A 9 32.97 -16.22 26.66
C PRO A 9 32.01 -15.10 26.20
N GLY A 10 32.43 -13.86 26.44
CA GLY A 10 31.67 -12.70 26.06
C GLY A 10 31.31 -12.76 24.58
N VAL A 11 30.08 -12.39 24.23
CA VAL A 11 29.62 -12.39 22.85
C VAL A 11 30.55 -11.47 22.06
N LYS A 12 31.28 -12.03 21.09
CA LYS A 12 32.18 -11.24 20.22
C LYS A 12 31.37 -10.36 19.30
N SER A 13 31.87 -9.15 19.08
CA SER A 13 31.28 -8.20 18.14
C SER A 13 32.27 -7.85 17.04
N TYR A 14 31.76 -7.57 15.86
CA TYR A 14 32.54 -7.29 14.67
C TYR A 14 32.05 -6.05 13.94
N GLU A 15 32.96 -5.35 13.30
CA GLU A 15 32.64 -4.23 12.42
C GLU A 15 32.12 -4.77 11.08
N VAL A 16 30.94 -4.32 10.68
CA VAL A 16 30.35 -4.60 9.38
C VAL A 16 30.20 -3.31 8.60
N THR A 17 30.84 -3.22 7.45
CA THR A 17 30.66 -2.12 6.52
C THR A 17 29.52 -2.44 5.57
N VAL A 18 28.41 -1.72 5.69
CA VAL A 18 27.25 -1.86 4.80
C VAL A 18 27.42 -0.91 3.63
N ASN A 19 27.66 -1.44 2.44
CA ASN A 19 27.74 -0.68 1.20
C ASN A 19 26.38 -0.69 0.52
N LEU A 20 25.95 0.48 0.02
CA LEU A 20 24.71 0.63 -0.73
C LEU A 20 25.02 0.91 -2.19
N THR A 21 24.34 0.21 -3.09
CA THR A 21 24.36 0.50 -4.52
C THR A 21 22.98 1.03 -4.91
N LEU A 22 22.92 2.28 -5.35
CA LEU A 22 21.67 2.90 -5.78
C LEU A 22 21.19 2.34 -7.12
N PRO A 23 19.86 2.35 -7.38
CA PRO A 23 19.31 1.97 -8.66
C PRO A 23 19.79 2.92 -9.77
N GLU A 24 19.83 2.43 -10.99
CA GLU A 24 20.14 3.26 -12.16
C GLU A 24 19.17 4.45 -12.26
N GLY A 25 19.70 5.63 -12.49
CA GLY A 25 18.90 6.86 -12.63
C GLY A 25 18.49 7.53 -11.32
N VAL A 26 18.78 6.93 -10.16
CA VAL A 26 18.50 7.54 -8.85
C VAL A 26 19.72 8.33 -8.38
N ASP A 27 19.54 9.64 -8.21
CA ASP A 27 20.56 10.50 -7.62
C ASP A 27 20.60 10.31 -6.10
N ALA A 28 21.81 10.18 -5.56
CA ALA A 28 22.03 10.07 -4.11
C ALA A 28 21.42 11.25 -3.32
N ALA A 29 21.44 12.45 -3.87
CA ALA A 29 20.85 13.63 -3.24
C ALA A 29 19.30 13.59 -3.19
N SER A 30 18.67 12.74 -3.98
CA SER A 30 17.21 12.56 -3.96
C SER A 30 16.76 11.54 -2.92
N VAL A 31 17.66 10.74 -2.36
CA VAL A 31 17.31 9.71 -1.38
C VAL A 31 17.26 10.31 0.02
N GLN A 32 16.15 10.10 0.71
CA GLN A 32 15.88 10.62 2.05
C GLN A 32 15.44 9.52 3.00
N ASP A 33 15.53 9.77 4.30
CA ASP A 33 15.03 8.89 5.36
C ASP A 33 15.53 7.45 5.25
N LEU A 34 16.79 7.26 4.85
CA LEU A 34 17.39 5.93 4.78
C LEU A 34 17.46 5.27 6.15
N LYS A 35 16.88 4.09 6.24
CA LYS A 35 16.89 3.25 7.43
C LYS A 35 17.43 1.87 7.09
N LEU A 36 18.32 1.39 7.92
CA LEU A 36 18.81 0.00 7.90
C LEU A 36 18.20 -0.74 9.08
N VAL A 37 17.53 -1.83 8.79
CA VAL A 37 17.06 -2.79 9.80
C VAL A 37 17.96 -4.00 9.75
N THR A 38 18.58 -4.34 10.88
CA THR A 38 19.36 -5.57 11.04
C THR A 38 18.56 -6.53 11.90
N THR A 39 18.37 -7.77 11.44
CA THR A 39 17.59 -8.78 12.16
C THR A 39 18.46 -10.01 12.43
N LYS A 40 18.51 -10.43 13.70
CA LYS A 40 19.14 -11.66 14.17
C LYS A 40 18.10 -12.51 14.89
N GLY A 41 17.70 -13.63 14.28
CA GLY A 41 16.60 -14.43 14.82
C GLY A 41 15.29 -13.63 14.84
N THR A 42 14.77 -13.36 16.02
CA THR A 42 13.54 -12.56 16.23
C THR A 42 13.81 -11.12 16.69
N VAL A 43 15.08 -10.73 16.86
CA VAL A 43 15.46 -9.41 17.32
C VAL A 43 15.86 -8.54 16.14
N SER A 44 15.29 -7.34 16.06
CA SER A 44 15.60 -6.36 15.02
C SER A 44 16.00 -5.04 15.65
N ASP A 45 17.04 -4.43 15.07
CA ASP A 45 17.47 -3.07 15.39
C ASP A 45 17.36 -2.19 14.14
N THR A 46 16.99 -0.92 14.34
CA THR A 46 16.84 0.06 13.27
C THR A 46 17.86 1.17 13.43
N ILE A 47 18.60 1.43 12.38
CA ILE A 47 19.66 2.43 12.31
C ILE A 47 19.31 3.43 11.20
N SER A 48 19.29 4.72 11.52
CA SER A 48 19.17 5.77 10.50
C SER A 48 20.51 5.93 9.81
N LEU A 49 20.54 5.82 8.49
CA LEU A 49 21.74 5.99 7.70
C LEU A 49 21.91 7.45 7.26
N ASN A 50 23.11 7.97 7.38
CA ASN A 50 23.44 9.36 6.99
C ASN A 50 24.08 9.42 5.59
N ALA A 51 24.43 8.27 5.01
CA ALA A 51 25.10 8.18 3.73
C ALA A 51 24.42 7.17 2.82
N THR A 52 24.38 7.47 1.55
CA THR A 52 23.85 6.60 0.50
C THR A 52 24.90 5.66 -0.09
N THR A 53 26.13 5.64 0.43
CA THR A 53 27.23 4.85 -0.11
C THR A 53 27.69 3.74 0.84
N ALA A 54 28.10 4.09 2.05
CA ALA A 54 28.59 3.12 3.03
C ALA A 54 28.39 3.62 4.46
N GLU A 55 28.07 2.68 5.35
CA GLU A 55 27.94 2.93 6.78
C GLU A 55 28.63 1.78 7.54
N LYS A 56 29.34 2.12 8.66
CA LYS A 56 29.97 1.14 9.52
C LYS A 56 29.14 0.93 10.77
N ILE A 57 28.81 -0.31 11.05
CA ILE A 57 28.05 -0.73 12.22
C ILE A 57 28.78 -1.83 12.97
N THR A 58 28.52 -1.93 14.28
CA THR A 58 29.06 -3.03 15.11
C THR A 58 27.95 -4.01 15.44
N LEU A 59 28.14 -5.27 15.10
CA LEU A 59 27.18 -6.34 15.33
C LEU A 59 27.81 -7.47 16.16
N ALA A 60 27.03 -8.03 17.06
CA ALA A 60 27.39 -9.26 17.75
C ALA A 60 27.48 -10.43 16.74
N GLN A 61 28.35 -11.39 17.00
CA GLN A 61 28.47 -12.57 16.12
C GLN A 61 27.13 -13.25 15.89
N GLY A 62 26.87 -13.69 14.65
CA GLY A 62 25.64 -14.42 14.28
C GLY A 62 25.25 -14.23 12.83
N GLN A 63 24.11 -14.82 12.49
CA GLN A 63 23.49 -14.67 11.17
C GLN A 63 22.54 -13.50 11.17
N TYR A 64 22.65 -12.63 10.17
CA TYR A 64 21.86 -11.43 10.05
C TYR A 64 21.15 -11.33 8.70
N THR A 65 19.94 -10.79 8.75
CA THR A 65 19.26 -10.23 7.60
C THR A 65 19.36 -8.71 7.69
N PHE A 66 19.67 -8.08 6.57
CA PHE A 66 19.73 -6.64 6.40
C PHE A 66 18.60 -6.21 5.51
N SER A 67 17.88 -5.17 5.89
CA SER A 67 16.85 -4.54 5.07
C SER A 67 17.05 -3.03 5.09
N VAL A 68 17.19 -2.42 3.92
CA VAL A 68 17.29 -0.97 3.76
C VAL A 68 16.05 -0.45 3.07
N SER A 69 15.54 0.66 3.56
CA SER A 69 14.46 1.43 2.94
C SER A 69 14.76 2.91 2.99
N GLY A 70 14.29 3.65 1.99
CA GLY A 70 14.38 5.10 1.92
C GLY A 70 13.32 5.67 1.00
N LYS A 71 13.07 6.98 1.11
CA LYS A 71 12.13 7.72 0.27
C LYS A 71 12.87 8.42 -0.86
N ILE A 72 12.21 8.64 -1.99
CA ILE A 72 12.72 9.50 -3.06
C ILE A 72 12.06 10.86 -2.92
N LYS A 73 12.89 11.92 -2.87
CA LYS A 73 12.43 13.30 -2.81
C LYS A 73 11.54 13.61 -4.02
N ASP A 74 10.51 14.39 -3.79
CA ASP A 74 9.56 14.88 -4.81
C ASP A 74 8.69 13.79 -5.48
N ASP A 75 8.77 12.53 -5.00
CA ASP A 75 7.86 11.45 -5.40
C ASP A 75 7.47 10.61 -4.18
N ALA A 76 6.32 10.92 -3.58
CA ALA A 76 5.81 10.25 -2.39
C ALA A 76 5.50 8.76 -2.62
N THR A 77 5.41 8.31 -3.87
CA THR A 77 5.14 6.90 -4.21
C THR A 77 6.43 6.09 -4.42
N ALA A 78 7.55 6.75 -4.71
CA ALA A 78 8.81 6.09 -5.02
C ALA A 78 9.66 5.89 -3.77
N HIS A 79 10.10 4.67 -3.56
CA HIS A 79 10.98 4.27 -2.48
C HIS A 79 12.17 3.49 -3.02
N VAL A 80 13.28 3.54 -2.31
CA VAL A 80 14.39 2.61 -2.53
C VAL A 80 14.37 1.54 -1.44
N VAL A 81 14.51 0.29 -1.84
CA VAL A 81 14.57 -0.84 -0.92
C VAL A 81 15.66 -1.82 -1.34
N GLY A 82 16.26 -2.47 -0.37
CA GLY A 82 17.24 -3.51 -0.62
C GLY A 82 17.33 -4.46 0.56
N THR A 83 17.67 -5.71 0.29
CA THR A 83 17.84 -6.74 1.32
C THR A 83 19.10 -7.55 1.07
N GLY A 84 19.63 -8.14 2.12
CA GLY A 84 20.76 -9.04 2.05
C GLY A 84 20.90 -9.84 3.34
N THR A 85 21.78 -10.84 3.32
CA THR A 85 22.10 -11.65 4.49
C THR A 85 23.61 -11.75 4.65
N ALA A 86 24.08 -11.89 5.87
CA ALA A 86 25.48 -12.23 6.14
C ALA A 86 25.63 -12.98 7.45
N ASP A 87 26.64 -13.85 7.46
CA ASP A 87 27.14 -14.53 8.64
C ASP A 87 28.28 -13.68 9.23
N VAL A 88 28.02 -13.05 10.37
CA VAL A 88 28.94 -12.11 11.02
C VAL A 88 29.76 -12.85 12.08
N TYR A 89 30.94 -13.30 11.67
CA TYR A 89 31.93 -13.94 12.54
C TYR A 89 33.34 -13.35 12.42
N ALA A 90 33.46 -12.27 11.60
CA ALA A 90 34.65 -11.46 11.41
C ALA A 90 34.25 -10.08 10.94
N ASN A 91 35.19 -9.11 10.98
CA ASN A 91 34.99 -7.85 10.30
C ASN A 91 34.85 -8.08 8.81
N GLN A 92 33.81 -7.50 8.20
CA GLN A 92 33.48 -7.74 6.80
C GLN A 92 32.69 -6.60 6.18
N ALA A 93 32.50 -6.67 4.88
CA ALA A 93 31.61 -5.78 4.14
C ALA A 93 30.40 -6.57 3.60
N VAL A 94 29.22 -5.92 3.61
CA VAL A 94 28.00 -6.41 2.99
C VAL A 94 27.55 -5.36 1.98
N THR A 95 27.26 -5.79 0.75
CA THR A 95 26.75 -4.87 -0.29
C THR A 95 25.28 -5.14 -0.52
N LEU A 96 24.44 -4.11 -0.38
CA LEU A 96 23.02 -4.14 -0.64
C LEU A 96 22.73 -3.35 -1.91
N ALA A 97 22.29 -4.05 -2.96
CA ALA A 97 21.80 -3.41 -4.17
C ALA A 97 20.35 -2.95 -3.93
N LEU A 98 20.13 -1.65 -4.02
CA LEU A 98 18.82 -1.05 -3.85
C LEU A 98 18.05 -1.07 -5.18
N GLN A 99 16.75 -1.21 -5.08
CA GLN A 99 15.81 -1.15 -6.19
C GLN A 99 14.78 -0.07 -5.91
N THR A 100 14.32 0.60 -6.97
CA THR A 100 13.17 1.50 -6.85
C THR A 100 11.90 0.68 -6.84
N VAL A 101 11.06 0.91 -5.82
CA VAL A 101 9.72 0.35 -5.72
C VAL A 101 8.72 1.49 -5.62
N TYR A 102 7.57 1.29 -6.23
CA TYR A 102 6.49 2.27 -6.18
C TYR A 102 5.37 1.73 -5.30
N GLN A 103 5.01 2.50 -4.29
CA GLN A 103 3.94 2.17 -3.37
C GLN A 103 2.88 3.26 -3.42
N SER A 104 1.66 2.89 -3.75
CA SER A 104 0.55 3.83 -3.57
C SER A 104 0.34 4.08 -2.07
N PRO A 105 0.22 5.34 -1.64
CA PRO A 105 -0.13 5.64 -0.26
C PRO A 105 -1.53 5.16 0.11
N LEU A 106 -2.44 5.12 -0.85
CA LEU A 106 -3.77 4.55 -0.70
C LEU A 106 -3.83 3.19 -1.38
N VAL A 107 -4.27 2.17 -0.65
CA VAL A 107 -4.39 0.81 -1.16
C VAL A 107 -5.75 0.21 -0.77
N PHE A 108 -6.22 -0.75 -1.58
CA PHE A 108 -7.37 -1.56 -1.18
C PHE A 108 -6.94 -2.53 -0.08
N LYS A 109 -7.55 -2.41 1.10
CA LYS A 109 -7.39 -3.34 2.20
C LYS A 109 -8.31 -4.55 2.05
N ALA A 110 -9.51 -4.33 1.53
CA ALA A 110 -10.47 -5.39 1.24
C ALA A 110 -11.30 -5.05 0.00
N ILE A 111 -11.66 -6.08 -0.75
CA ILE A 111 -12.65 -6.02 -1.83
C ILE A 111 -13.59 -7.20 -1.64
N PHE A 112 -14.88 -6.89 -1.43
CA PHE A 112 -15.92 -7.88 -1.26
C PHE A 112 -16.97 -7.68 -2.36
N THR A 113 -17.13 -8.69 -3.20
CA THR A 113 -17.95 -8.56 -4.41
C THR A 113 -19.24 -9.38 -4.39
N THR A 114 -19.27 -10.45 -3.59
CA THR A 114 -20.46 -11.30 -3.45
C THR A 114 -20.55 -11.86 -2.04
N GLY A 115 -21.74 -11.80 -1.47
CA GLY A 115 -22.02 -12.32 -0.14
C GLY A 115 -22.38 -13.81 -0.09
N GLY A 116 -22.89 -14.23 1.05
CA GLY A 116 -23.33 -15.60 1.30
C GLY A 116 -24.58 -16.03 0.51
N ILE A 117 -25.20 -15.13 -0.27
CA ILE A 117 -26.37 -15.40 -1.08
C ILE A 117 -26.03 -15.23 -2.56
N ALA A 118 -26.22 -16.30 -3.32
CA ALA A 118 -25.94 -16.30 -4.75
C ALA A 118 -26.80 -15.25 -5.50
N GLY A 119 -26.14 -14.41 -6.29
CA GLY A 119 -26.79 -13.38 -7.09
C GLY A 119 -27.15 -12.09 -6.32
N TYR A 120 -26.90 -12.02 -5.03
CA TYR A 120 -27.05 -10.80 -4.25
C TYR A 120 -25.75 -9.99 -4.29
N VAL A 121 -25.80 -8.79 -4.84
CA VAL A 121 -24.61 -7.94 -5.07
C VAL A 121 -24.64 -6.59 -4.33
N LYS A 122 -25.76 -6.28 -3.67
CA LYS A 122 -25.90 -5.00 -2.95
C LYS A 122 -24.98 -4.88 -1.76
N ASP A 123 -24.60 -6.01 -1.17
CA ASP A 123 -23.68 -6.14 -0.05
C ASP A 123 -22.19 -6.02 -0.43
N SER A 124 -21.91 -5.67 -1.67
CA SER A 124 -20.54 -5.46 -2.12
C SER A 124 -19.95 -4.16 -1.55
N TYR A 125 -18.67 -4.20 -1.23
CA TYR A 125 -17.94 -3.05 -0.73
C TYR A 125 -16.45 -3.19 -1.02
N PHE A 126 -15.73 -2.11 -0.86
CA PHE A 126 -14.28 -2.10 -0.75
C PHE A 126 -13.86 -1.21 0.42
N GLU A 127 -12.73 -1.55 1.00
CA GLU A 127 -12.09 -0.81 2.06
C GLU A 127 -10.78 -0.25 1.54
N ILE A 128 -10.59 1.07 1.68
CA ILE A 128 -9.37 1.80 1.32
C ILE A 128 -8.65 2.15 2.61
N VAL A 129 -7.35 1.89 2.67
CA VAL A 129 -6.51 2.26 3.81
C VAL A 129 -5.38 3.18 3.36
N ASN A 130 -5.05 4.16 4.20
CA ASN A 130 -3.84 4.93 4.09
C ASN A 130 -2.67 4.11 4.65
N ASN A 131 -1.86 3.57 3.75
CA ASN A 131 -0.69 2.74 4.07
C ASN A 131 0.62 3.56 4.10
N SER A 132 0.52 4.87 4.31
CA SER A 132 1.65 5.78 4.39
C SER A 132 1.77 6.42 5.77
N ASP A 133 2.88 7.11 6.02
CA ASP A 133 3.15 7.85 7.25
C ASP A 133 2.55 9.27 7.24
N GLU A 134 1.93 9.68 6.15
CA GLU A 134 1.41 11.02 5.94
C GLU A 134 -0.11 11.00 5.74
N VAL A 135 -0.78 12.10 6.09
CA VAL A 135 -2.21 12.26 5.82
C VAL A 135 -2.44 12.23 4.31
N GLN A 136 -3.32 11.35 3.87
CA GLN A 136 -3.80 11.29 2.50
C GLN A 136 -5.18 11.93 2.40
N TYR A 137 -5.59 12.33 1.21
CA TYR A 137 -6.88 12.96 0.98
C TYR A 137 -7.63 12.20 -0.10
N LEU A 138 -8.92 11.99 0.15
CA LEU A 138 -9.80 11.27 -0.77
C LEU A 138 -10.41 12.19 -1.83
N ASP A 139 -10.17 13.50 -1.73
CA ASP A 139 -10.73 14.54 -2.60
C ASP A 139 -10.49 14.25 -4.08
N GLY A 140 -11.58 14.04 -4.82
CA GLY A 140 -11.53 13.78 -6.25
C GLY A 140 -10.84 12.46 -6.64
N LEU A 141 -10.56 11.57 -5.68
CA LEU A 141 -10.05 10.22 -5.96
C LEU A 141 -11.07 9.47 -6.80
N ILE A 142 -10.60 8.89 -7.89
CA ILE A 142 -11.43 8.13 -8.82
C ILE A 142 -11.18 6.64 -8.63
N LEU A 143 -12.25 5.89 -8.52
CA LEU A 143 -12.24 4.43 -8.47
C LEU A 143 -12.90 3.91 -9.74
N SER A 144 -12.26 2.95 -10.40
CA SER A 144 -12.82 2.37 -11.61
C SER A 144 -12.54 0.86 -11.71
N ALA A 145 -13.47 0.15 -12.32
CA ALA A 145 -13.27 -1.20 -12.76
C ALA A 145 -13.10 -1.21 -14.28
N PRO A 146 -11.88 -1.47 -14.80
CA PRO A 146 -11.68 -1.56 -16.23
C PRO A 146 -12.51 -2.72 -16.81
N THR A 147 -13.03 -2.54 -18.01
CA THR A 147 -13.61 -3.67 -18.75
C THR A 147 -12.51 -4.66 -19.07
N GLY A 148 -12.77 -5.92 -18.78
CA GLY A 148 -11.76 -6.94 -18.96
C GLY A 148 -12.31 -8.34 -19.01
N ASN A 149 -11.51 -9.22 -19.59
CA ASN A 149 -11.74 -10.64 -19.58
C ASN A 149 -10.43 -11.32 -19.17
N GLN A 150 -10.50 -12.19 -18.17
CA GLN A 150 -9.31 -12.90 -17.66
C GLN A 150 -8.72 -13.91 -18.67
N THR A 151 -9.47 -14.31 -19.68
CA THR A 151 -9.10 -15.37 -20.62
C THR A 151 -8.77 -14.89 -22.03
N LYS A 152 -9.02 -13.61 -22.33
CA LYS A 152 -8.79 -13.03 -23.67
C LYS A 152 -8.20 -11.63 -23.52
N ALA A 153 -7.44 -11.20 -24.53
CA ALA A 153 -7.04 -9.81 -24.64
C ALA A 153 -8.27 -8.92 -24.71
N ASN A 154 -8.26 -7.84 -23.93
CA ASN A 154 -9.33 -6.86 -23.98
C ASN A 154 -9.32 -6.11 -25.32
N ALA A 155 -10.45 -5.58 -25.73
CA ALA A 155 -10.56 -4.88 -27.03
C ALA A 155 -9.57 -3.71 -27.14
N TRP A 156 -9.35 -2.96 -26.07
CA TRP A 156 -8.40 -1.85 -26.02
C TRP A 156 -6.94 -2.32 -26.11
N GLN A 157 -6.57 -3.46 -25.50
CA GLN A 157 -5.24 -4.07 -25.64
C GLN A 157 -5.01 -4.58 -27.07
N ALA A 158 -6.03 -5.23 -27.67
CA ALA A 158 -5.97 -5.69 -29.04
C ALA A 158 -5.84 -4.53 -30.04
N ALA A 159 -6.35 -3.34 -29.70
CA ALA A 159 -6.18 -2.11 -30.47
C ALA A 159 -4.82 -1.42 -30.26
N GLY A 160 -3.91 -2.01 -29.47
CA GLY A 160 -2.59 -1.44 -29.20
C GLY A 160 -2.59 -0.23 -28.28
N ILE A 161 -3.65 -0.02 -27.52
CA ILE A 161 -3.73 1.06 -26.52
C ILE A 161 -2.94 0.65 -25.29
N THR A 162 -1.91 1.40 -24.93
CA THR A 162 -0.97 1.09 -23.85
C THR A 162 -0.94 2.13 -22.73
N ASP A 163 -1.50 3.31 -22.96
CA ASP A 163 -1.49 4.47 -22.03
C ASP A 163 -2.80 4.69 -21.27
N ARG A 164 -3.81 3.87 -21.56
CA ARG A 164 -5.14 3.97 -20.95
C ARG A 164 -5.88 2.63 -21.05
N TYR A 165 -6.98 2.51 -20.36
CA TYR A 165 -7.89 1.36 -20.44
C TYR A 165 -9.35 1.81 -20.52
N GLU A 166 -10.19 0.93 -21.04
CA GLU A 166 -11.62 1.13 -21.13
C GLU A 166 -12.29 0.77 -19.79
N CYS A 167 -13.14 1.65 -19.30
CA CYS A 167 -14.01 1.38 -18.16
C CYS A 167 -15.44 1.14 -18.62
N GLY A 168 -16.11 0.18 -17.97
CA GLY A 168 -17.51 -0.10 -18.23
C GLY A 168 -18.42 1.01 -17.73
N GLN A 169 -19.62 1.07 -18.27
CA GLN A 169 -20.65 1.97 -17.82
C GLN A 169 -20.99 1.71 -16.36
N GLY A 170 -21.05 2.74 -15.53
CA GLY A 170 -21.36 2.65 -14.10
C GLY A 170 -20.26 2.07 -13.23
N THR A 171 -19.07 1.84 -13.79
CA THR A 171 -17.93 1.27 -13.06
C THR A 171 -16.87 2.32 -12.69
N VAL A 172 -17.17 3.59 -12.89
CA VAL A 172 -16.28 4.71 -12.55
C VAL A 172 -17.02 5.62 -11.59
N VAL A 173 -16.46 5.77 -10.41
CA VAL A 173 -17.01 6.62 -9.36
C VAL A 173 -15.90 7.49 -8.77
N ALA A 174 -16.27 8.66 -8.27
CA ALA A 174 -15.33 9.58 -7.64
C ALA A 174 -15.78 10.01 -6.26
N PHE A 175 -14.83 10.15 -5.35
CA PHE A 175 -15.07 10.90 -4.13
C PHE A 175 -15.37 12.35 -4.46
N PRO A 176 -16.20 13.03 -3.64
CA PRO A 176 -16.41 14.46 -3.79
C PRO A 176 -15.11 15.24 -3.57
N GLY A 177 -15.18 16.55 -3.81
CA GLY A 177 -14.00 17.41 -3.78
C GLY A 177 -13.29 17.46 -5.13
N VAL A 178 -12.15 18.11 -5.15
CA VAL A 178 -11.31 18.27 -6.35
C VAL A 178 -9.93 17.67 -6.09
N SER A 179 -9.30 17.15 -7.11
CA SER A 179 -7.93 16.62 -6.99
C SER A 179 -7.00 17.67 -6.39
N GLY A 180 -6.26 17.28 -5.33
CA GLY A 180 -5.45 18.18 -4.53
C GLY A 180 -6.20 18.96 -3.45
N GLY A 181 -7.51 18.75 -3.29
CA GLY A 181 -8.30 19.23 -2.16
C GLY A 181 -7.88 18.59 -0.83
N LYS A 182 -8.40 19.13 0.26
CA LYS A 182 -8.08 18.67 1.64
C LYS A 182 -9.31 18.60 2.54
N GLU A 183 -10.47 18.30 1.94
CA GLU A 183 -11.74 18.23 2.68
C GLU A 183 -11.94 16.86 3.34
N TYR A 184 -11.40 15.79 2.74
CA TYR A 184 -11.61 14.41 3.15
C TYR A 184 -10.29 13.73 3.52
N PRO A 185 -9.69 14.10 4.69
CA PRO A 185 -8.43 13.51 5.14
C PRO A 185 -8.62 12.07 5.60
N LEU A 186 -7.61 11.24 5.31
CA LEU A 186 -7.45 9.89 5.83
C LEU A 186 -6.10 9.80 6.54
N GLN A 187 -6.12 9.59 7.86
CA GLN A 187 -4.92 9.57 8.68
C GLN A 187 -4.06 8.33 8.38
N PRO A 188 -2.74 8.35 8.71
CA PRO A 188 -1.89 7.16 8.62
C PRO A 188 -2.51 5.95 9.34
N GLY A 189 -2.63 4.83 8.61
CA GLY A 189 -3.22 3.59 9.12
C GLY A 189 -4.75 3.58 9.21
N GLU A 190 -5.42 4.70 8.97
CA GLU A 190 -6.87 4.79 8.93
C GLU A 190 -7.42 4.16 7.65
N SER A 191 -8.59 3.55 7.74
CA SER A 191 -9.31 3.02 6.57
C SER A 191 -10.75 3.51 6.54
N VAL A 192 -11.31 3.51 5.35
CA VAL A 192 -12.73 3.82 5.10
C VAL A 192 -13.37 2.72 4.27
N VAL A 193 -14.61 2.42 4.57
CA VAL A 193 -15.44 1.49 3.81
C VAL A 193 -16.29 2.27 2.81
N VAL A 194 -16.25 1.84 1.56
CA VAL A 194 -17.11 2.33 0.49
C VAL A 194 -18.08 1.21 0.13
N ALA A 195 -19.32 1.35 0.56
CA ALA A 195 -20.36 0.39 0.32
C ALA A 195 -21.07 0.64 -1.01
N ASN A 196 -21.52 -0.41 -1.66
CA ASN A 196 -22.44 -0.27 -2.78
C ASN A 196 -23.82 0.22 -2.30
N ASP A 197 -24.22 -0.23 -1.11
CA ASP A 197 -25.45 0.17 -0.42
C ASP A 197 -25.15 0.10 1.10
N ALA A 198 -25.16 1.25 1.79
CA ALA A 198 -24.80 1.37 3.20
C ALA A 198 -25.94 0.94 4.13
N ALA A 199 -26.27 -0.34 4.11
CA ALA A 199 -27.36 -0.92 4.87
C ALA A 199 -26.98 -2.24 5.56
N ASN A 200 -27.82 -2.69 6.48
CA ASN A 200 -27.67 -4.03 7.07
C ASN A 200 -28.23 -5.09 6.12
N HIS A 201 -27.36 -5.69 5.32
CA HIS A 201 -27.75 -6.67 4.31
C HIS A 201 -28.18 -8.01 4.89
N ASN A 202 -27.86 -8.35 6.12
CA ASN A 202 -28.42 -9.51 6.80
C ASN A 202 -29.93 -9.39 6.99
N GLU A 203 -30.41 -8.18 7.30
CA GLU A 203 -31.84 -7.92 7.44
C GLU A 203 -32.53 -7.82 6.08
N LEU A 204 -31.96 -7.02 5.15
CA LEU A 204 -32.56 -6.78 3.83
C LEU A 204 -32.66 -8.04 2.97
N ALA A 205 -31.64 -8.88 2.99
CA ALA A 205 -31.60 -10.12 2.23
C ALA A 205 -32.18 -11.33 3.00
N ASN A 206 -32.63 -11.13 4.23
CA ASN A 206 -33.03 -12.21 5.15
C ASN A 206 -31.94 -13.31 5.26
N ALA A 207 -30.69 -12.87 5.33
CA ALA A 207 -29.50 -13.68 5.09
C ALA A 207 -28.99 -14.44 6.31
N GLY A 208 -29.54 -14.19 7.51
CA GLY A 208 -29.16 -14.89 8.73
C GLY A 208 -27.67 -14.83 9.06
N ASN A 209 -27.03 -13.67 8.94
CA ASN A 209 -25.60 -13.40 9.15
C ASN A 209 -24.66 -13.90 8.03
N ASN A 210 -25.15 -14.16 6.84
CA ASN A 210 -24.33 -14.53 5.68
C ASN A 210 -23.91 -13.33 4.81
N CYS A 211 -24.46 -12.14 5.08
CA CYS A 211 -24.09 -10.89 4.43
C CYS A 211 -23.46 -9.93 5.43
N PRO A 212 -22.61 -8.99 5.01
CA PRO A 212 -22.08 -7.97 5.89
C PRO A 212 -23.17 -6.96 6.31
N ASP A 213 -23.04 -6.42 7.51
CA ASP A 213 -23.72 -5.20 7.93
C ASP A 213 -22.88 -3.99 7.53
N LEU A 214 -23.34 -3.25 6.53
CA LEU A 214 -22.67 -2.06 5.99
C LEU A 214 -23.32 -0.76 6.47
N SER A 215 -24.24 -0.81 7.44
CA SER A 215 -24.95 0.37 7.95
C SER A 215 -24.04 1.46 8.55
N ASN A 216 -22.79 1.10 8.90
CA ASN A 216 -21.78 2.02 9.43
C ASN A 216 -20.68 2.35 8.41
N ALA A 217 -20.87 2.04 7.12
CA ALA A 217 -19.91 2.45 6.09
C ALA A 217 -19.84 3.97 6.01
N GLU A 218 -18.63 4.51 5.89
CA GLU A 218 -18.40 5.96 5.80
C GLU A 218 -18.83 6.53 4.43
N TRP A 219 -18.83 5.68 3.41
CA TRP A 219 -19.12 6.06 2.03
C TRP A 219 -20.06 5.08 1.37
N GLU A 220 -20.89 5.60 0.48
CA GLU A 220 -21.86 4.84 -0.30
C GLU A 220 -21.82 5.24 -1.78
N ILE A 221 -21.88 4.23 -2.66
CA ILE A 221 -21.99 4.47 -4.10
C ILE A 221 -23.47 4.66 -4.44
N GLN A 222 -23.89 5.91 -4.56
CA GLN A 222 -25.25 6.18 -4.95
C GLN A 222 -25.34 6.47 -6.46
N ILE A 223 -25.94 5.52 -7.17
CA ILE A 223 -26.17 5.65 -8.62
C ILE A 223 -27.57 6.25 -8.89
N THR A 224 -28.51 5.97 -8.05
CA THR A 224 -29.89 6.49 -8.16
C THR A 224 -30.60 6.36 -6.83
N ASN A 225 -30.96 7.36 -6.17
CA ASN A 225 -32.23 7.49 -5.50
C ASN A 225 -32.24 8.40 -4.29
N SER A 226 -32.86 9.51 -4.45
CA SER A 226 -33.12 10.49 -3.39
C SER A 226 -34.18 10.04 -2.36
N GLY A 227 -34.58 8.78 -2.34
CA GLY A 227 -35.65 8.28 -1.48
C GLY A 227 -35.25 7.14 -0.54
N ASP A 228 -33.99 6.71 -0.56
CA ASP A 228 -33.54 5.63 0.31
C ASP A 228 -33.21 6.18 1.71
N PRO A 229 -33.87 5.71 2.79
CA PRO A 229 -33.59 6.17 4.14
C PRO A 229 -32.22 5.72 4.70
N SER A 230 -31.55 4.78 4.04
CA SER A 230 -30.18 4.35 4.39
C SER A 230 -29.08 5.21 3.76
N TYR A 231 -29.47 6.24 3.01
CA TYR A 231 -28.56 7.16 2.37
C TYR A 231 -27.64 7.87 3.37
N ILE A 232 -26.35 7.86 3.10
CA ILE A 232 -25.35 8.62 3.86
C ILE A 232 -24.87 9.84 3.06
N ASP A 233 -24.44 10.89 3.77
CA ASP A 233 -24.11 12.18 3.15
C ASP A 233 -22.89 12.14 2.22
N HIS A 234 -22.01 11.15 2.39
CA HIS A 234 -20.78 11.01 1.63
C HIS A 234 -20.92 10.03 0.47
N THR A 235 -21.59 10.46 -0.56
CA THR A 235 -21.88 9.63 -1.74
C THR A 235 -20.84 9.84 -2.83
N LEU A 236 -20.35 8.75 -3.41
CA LEU A 236 -19.54 8.81 -4.62
C LEU A 236 -20.43 9.12 -5.83
N SER A 237 -19.96 10.05 -6.67
CA SER A 237 -20.64 10.40 -7.90
C SER A 237 -20.15 9.52 -9.04
N VAL A 238 -21.10 9.06 -9.88
CA VAL A 238 -20.74 8.41 -11.15
C VAL A 238 -20.22 9.48 -12.10
N ILE A 239 -18.98 9.31 -12.56
CA ILE A 239 -18.32 10.29 -13.42
C ILE A 239 -18.58 9.98 -14.91
N PHE A 240 -18.52 8.71 -15.28
CA PHE A 240 -18.75 8.24 -16.65
C PHE A 240 -19.92 7.27 -16.69
N GLN A 241 -20.80 7.47 -17.66
CA GLN A 241 -22.00 6.65 -17.83
C GLN A 241 -21.92 5.71 -19.04
N ASN A 242 -20.92 5.88 -19.88
CA ASN A 242 -20.70 5.08 -21.06
C ASN A 242 -19.27 4.55 -21.06
N ASN A 243 -18.99 3.59 -21.91
CA ASN A 243 -17.62 3.10 -22.08
C ASN A 243 -16.71 4.25 -22.50
N GLN A 244 -15.67 4.47 -21.74
CA GLN A 244 -14.71 5.54 -21.93
C GLN A 244 -13.29 5.00 -21.77
N TYR A 245 -12.36 5.58 -22.54
CA TYR A 245 -10.94 5.35 -22.32
C TYR A 245 -10.43 6.33 -21.28
N MET A 246 -9.76 5.81 -20.25
CA MET A 246 -9.16 6.60 -19.18
C MET A 246 -7.65 6.41 -19.18
N LYS A 247 -6.94 7.45 -18.80
CA LYS A 247 -5.52 7.30 -18.45
C LYS A 247 -5.40 6.43 -17.19
N ALA A 248 -4.35 5.62 -17.14
CA ALA A 248 -4.02 4.89 -15.94
C ALA A 248 -3.81 5.87 -14.76
N PHE A 249 -4.24 5.47 -13.59
CA PHE A 249 -4.12 6.30 -12.39
C PHE A 249 -2.67 6.67 -12.07
N GLY A 250 -2.44 7.92 -11.72
CA GLY A 250 -1.14 8.40 -11.27
C GLY A 250 -0.08 8.59 -12.37
N LEU A 251 -0.45 8.42 -13.63
CA LEU A 251 0.42 8.67 -14.79
C LEU A 251 -0.10 9.88 -15.59
N GLY A 252 -0.29 10.97 -14.93
CA GLY A 252 -0.77 12.22 -15.52
C GLY A 252 0.31 13.29 -15.56
#